data_a63aa14e0e7688af43e6f477615dd6ba
#
_entry.id   a63aa14e0e7688af43e6f477615dd6ba
#
_cell.length_a   1.000
_cell.length_b   1.000
_cell.length_c   1.000
_cell.angle_alpha   90.00
_cell.angle_beta   90.00
_cell.angle_gamma   90.00
#
_symmetry.space_group_name_H-M   'P 1'
#
loop_
_entity.id
_entity.type
_entity.pdbx_description
1 polymer ?
#
loop_
_entity_poly.entity_id
_entity_poly.type
_entity_poly.pdbx_seq_one_letter_code
_entity_poly.pdbx_strand_id
1 'polypeptide(L)'
;MNHAQKILSICIMLTLLLMTFAIPVSAFEGRDGDKVVVGANEVIDDDLYVGANEFTLDGTVNGDVIVGGSIITINGTVNGDLWAAGQVVILNGVVMDDARIAGAGLLLGDDAQVAGDLLAAGASLETKAGSTVGNDVLVGAGQALLAGDVERDVLAGVGALELRGDIGRDVKAYVDQTQETASGPSPNIYMQQSIPMTLPSVPPGLTVAESAQISGDLVYSSTYDLTFPGGAVGGQVTRVEPEISEGRVQVAPTPAQRTATWVWDLLRTIVTLVLFGLLLGWLAPVFLNVASGKIRAQTWPSLGWGAIAWAAFFFALLLIVIVMIAGGIIFGVLTLGGISGTIIWLGILSLFALVVLFVLATAYVSKIIVGAALGKWILSRTNPTLATHRFWPMILGVTLLAIVIALFRFPLLPLGFFGWLLNFAVVLFGLGALWLWGRERVSKQPAG
;
A
#
# COMPACT_ATOMS: atom_id res chain seq x y z
N MET A 1 -32.09 -30.04 30.67
CA MET A 1 -30.90 -29.92 29.80
C MET A 1 -30.51 -31.31 29.32
N ASN A 2 -30.54 -31.51 28.02
CA ASN A 2 -30.15 -32.79 27.42
C ASN A 2 -28.63 -33.00 27.57
N HIS A 3 -28.15 -34.28 27.54
CA HIS A 3 -26.71 -34.60 27.69
C HIS A 3 -25.82 -33.78 26.75
N ALA A 4 -26.26 -33.51 25.52
CA ALA A 4 -25.54 -32.65 24.53
C ALA A 4 -25.40 -31.22 25.01
N GLN A 5 -26.41 -30.63 25.69
CA GLN A 5 -26.31 -29.27 26.22
C GLN A 5 -25.36 -29.18 27.41
N LYS A 6 -25.27 -30.22 28.24
CA LYS A 6 -24.31 -30.28 29.34
C LYS A 6 -22.88 -30.39 28.82
N ILE A 7 -22.66 -31.22 27.81
CA ILE A 7 -21.33 -31.35 27.19
C ILE A 7 -20.91 -30.04 26.53
N LEU A 8 -21.81 -29.39 25.78
CA LEU A 8 -21.54 -28.11 25.16
C LEU A 8 -21.20 -27.02 26.19
N SER A 9 -21.95 -26.95 27.31
CA SER A 9 -21.68 -25.98 28.37
C SER A 9 -20.32 -26.25 29.04
N ILE A 10 -19.94 -27.53 29.25
CA ILE A 10 -18.65 -27.90 29.80
C ILE A 10 -17.53 -27.54 28.83
N CYS A 11 -17.69 -27.79 27.53
CA CYS A 11 -16.72 -27.41 26.51
C CYS A 11 -16.53 -25.89 26.44
N ILE A 12 -17.63 -25.10 26.46
CA ILE A 12 -17.56 -23.64 26.46
C ILE A 12 -16.86 -23.13 27.73
N MET A 13 -17.21 -23.69 28.90
CA MET A 13 -16.58 -23.31 30.15
C MET A 13 -15.10 -23.67 30.21
N LEU A 14 -14.72 -24.82 29.65
CA LEU A 14 -13.32 -25.26 29.53
C LEU A 14 -12.53 -24.36 28.57
N THR A 15 -13.13 -23.97 27.43
CA THR A 15 -12.53 -23.05 26.48
C THR A 15 -12.34 -21.67 27.08
N LEU A 16 -13.34 -21.15 27.81
CA LEU A 16 -13.24 -19.88 28.53
C LEU A 16 -12.17 -19.96 29.65
N LEU A 17 -12.08 -21.07 30.35
CA LEU A 17 -11.06 -21.29 31.37
C LEU A 17 -9.64 -21.35 30.76
N LEU A 18 -9.48 -22.02 29.62
CA LEU A 18 -8.22 -22.06 28.89
C LEU A 18 -7.79 -20.69 28.36
N MET A 19 -8.76 -19.85 27.94
CA MET A 19 -8.48 -18.46 27.52
C MET A 19 -8.02 -17.57 28.69
N THR A 20 -8.40 -17.85 29.93
CA THR A 20 -7.92 -17.09 31.11
C THR A 20 -6.50 -17.43 31.51
N PHE A 21 -5.95 -18.57 31.06
CA PHE A 21 -4.56 -18.96 31.28
C PHE A 21 -3.64 -18.63 30.10
N ALA A 22 -4.16 -18.02 29.01
CA ALA A 22 -3.33 -17.47 27.98
C ALA A 22 -2.60 -16.24 28.56
N ILE A 23 -1.40 -16.46 29.09
CA ILE A 23 -0.45 -15.39 29.39
C ILE A 23 -0.19 -14.73 28.05
N PRO A 24 -0.38 -13.41 27.92
CA PRO A 24 0.06 -12.73 26.71
C PRO A 24 1.57 -12.91 26.60
N VAL A 25 2.00 -13.82 25.74
CA VAL A 25 3.38 -13.86 25.29
C VAL A 25 3.52 -12.62 24.43
N SER A 26 4.23 -11.63 24.95
CA SER A 26 4.68 -10.50 24.12
C SER A 26 5.63 -11.09 23.08
N ALA A 27 5.23 -11.12 21.83
CA ALA A 27 6.03 -11.67 20.75
C ALA A 27 7.07 -10.64 20.24
N PHE A 28 7.14 -9.47 20.83
CA PHE A 28 8.07 -8.38 20.54
C PHE A 28 7.98 -7.29 21.61
N GLU A 29 9.00 -6.47 21.74
CA GLU A 29 8.93 -5.25 22.56
C GLU A 29 8.44 -4.07 21.73
N GLY A 30 7.32 -3.46 22.15
CA GLY A 30 6.73 -2.29 21.48
C GLY A 30 6.85 -1.04 22.36
N ARG A 31 7.34 0.06 21.79
CA ARG A 31 7.41 1.38 22.46
C ARG A 31 6.79 2.46 21.61
N ASP A 32 6.03 3.35 22.24
CA ASP A 32 5.41 4.48 21.57
C ASP A 32 5.47 5.75 22.42
N GLY A 33 5.42 6.91 21.78
CA GLY A 33 5.41 8.20 22.46
C GLY A 33 5.95 9.35 21.62
N ASP A 34 5.96 10.54 22.19
CA ASP A 34 6.58 11.69 21.53
C ASP A 34 8.09 11.55 21.45
N LYS A 35 8.71 11.10 22.53
CA LYS A 35 10.13 10.81 22.62
C LYS A 35 10.37 9.46 23.29
N VAL A 36 11.04 8.56 22.57
CA VAL A 36 11.45 7.24 23.07
C VAL A 36 12.97 7.15 23.07
N VAL A 37 13.55 6.72 24.18
CA VAL A 37 14.99 6.55 24.33
C VAL A 37 15.26 5.16 24.90
N VAL A 38 16.14 4.41 24.25
CA VAL A 38 16.76 3.20 24.78
C VAL A 38 18.13 3.61 25.31
N GLY A 39 18.29 3.59 26.64
CA GLY A 39 19.47 4.11 27.31
C GLY A 39 20.73 3.26 27.07
N ALA A 40 21.92 3.85 27.21
CA ALA A 40 23.22 3.22 26.89
C ALA A 40 23.50 1.91 27.67
N ASN A 41 22.90 1.71 28.85
CA ASN A 41 23.03 0.49 29.65
C ASN A 41 21.84 -0.46 29.50
N GLU A 42 20.92 -0.15 28.60
CA GLU A 42 19.73 -0.95 28.38
C GLU A 42 19.98 -1.96 27.26
N VAL A 43 19.59 -3.20 27.53
CA VAL A 43 19.67 -4.32 26.58
C VAL A 43 18.25 -4.87 26.39
N ILE A 44 17.82 -4.94 25.16
CA ILE A 44 16.55 -5.53 24.75
C ILE A 44 16.85 -6.88 24.09
N ASP A 45 16.39 -7.97 24.69
CA ASP A 45 16.65 -9.33 24.23
C ASP A 45 15.55 -9.87 23.27
N ASP A 46 14.94 -8.98 22.51
CA ASP A 46 13.86 -9.27 21.57
C ASP A 46 13.87 -8.24 20.42
N ASP A 47 12.99 -8.43 19.43
CA ASP A 47 12.74 -7.42 18.40
C ASP A 47 12.08 -6.17 19.00
N LEU A 48 12.53 -5.00 18.56
CA LEU A 48 12.03 -3.71 19.04
C LEU A 48 11.22 -2.99 17.96
N TYR A 49 9.95 -2.72 18.25
CA TYR A 49 9.05 -1.96 17.40
C TYR A 49 8.77 -0.58 18.02
N VAL A 50 9.10 0.49 17.30
CA VAL A 50 8.97 1.87 17.83
C VAL A 50 8.14 2.75 16.90
N GLY A 51 7.18 3.47 17.50
CA GLY A 51 6.46 4.58 16.87
C GLY A 51 6.64 5.86 17.70
N ALA A 52 7.51 6.80 17.29
CA ALA A 52 7.78 7.98 18.07
C ALA A 52 8.06 9.21 17.17
N ASN A 53 7.80 10.43 17.69
CA ASN A 53 8.24 11.62 16.97
C ASN A 53 9.78 11.73 16.99
N GLU A 54 10.40 11.48 18.16
CA GLU A 54 11.86 11.36 18.30
C GLU A 54 12.21 9.99 18.89
N PHE A 55 13.10 9.26 18.24
CA PHE A 55 13.65 8.01 18.74
C PHE A 55 15.17 8.08 18.85
N THR A 56 15.72 7.61 19.97
CA THR A 56 17.16 7.48 20.19
C THR A 56 17.47 6.10 20.76
N LEU A 57 18.33 5.34 20.09
CA LEU A 57 18.91 4.10 20.58
C LEU A 57 20.37 4.33 20.96
N ASP A 58 20.66 4.36 22.26
CA ASP A 58 22.02 4.41 22.78
C ASP A 58 22.48 3.04 23.32
N GLY A 59 21.54 2.14 23.58
CA GLY A 59 21.76 0.79 24.13
C GLY A 59 21.95 -0.29 23.07
N THR A 60 21.58 -1.53 23.42
CA THR A 60 21.70 -2.71 22.55
C THR A 60 20.35 -3.38 22.36
N VAL A 61 20.04 -3.74 21.12
CA VAL A 61 18.90 -4.60 20.78
C VAL A 61 19.45 -5.90 20.20
N ASN A 62 19.12 -7.04 20.82
CA ASN A 62 19.57 -8.37 20.39
C ASN A 62 18.70 -9.00 19.28
N GLY A 63 17.72 -8.29 18.79
CA GLY A 63 16.84 -8.61 17.66
C GLY A 63 16.86 -7.53 16.60
N ASP A 64 15.78 -7.48 15.81
CA ASP A 64 15.55 -6.46 14.79
C ASP A 64 15.01 -5.18 15.41
N VAL A 65 15.30 -4.05 14.76
CA VAL A 65 14.71 -2.75 15.11
C VAL A 65 13.84 -2.26 13.96
N ILE A 66 12.55 -2.10 14.22
CA ILE A 66 11.58 -1.53 13.29
C ILE A 66 11.07 -0.22 13.88
N VAL A 67 11.47 0.91 13.27
CA VAL A 67 11.13 2.23 13.81
C VAL A 67 10.55 3.17 12.76
N GLY A 68 9.46 3.86 13.15
CA GLY A 68 8.85 4.95 12.39
C GLY A 68 8.78 6.23 13.23
N GLY A 69 9.23 7.38 12.67
CA GLY A 69 9.24 8.63 13.41
C GLY A 69 9.61 9.85 12.57
N SER A 70 9.76 11.02 13.21
CA SER A 70 10.26 12.20 12.52
C SER A 70 11.80 12.23 12.54
N ILE A 71 12.39 12.05 13.72
CA ILE A 71 13.86 12.03 13.89
C ILE A 71 14.24 10.72 14.56
N ILE A 72 15.08 9.95 13.89
CA ILE A 72 15.55 8.64 14.35
C ILE A 72 17.07 8.70 14.47
N THR A 73 17.60 8.39 15.65
CA THR A 73 19.04 8.38 15.92
C THR A 73 19.43 7.02 16.52
N ILE A 74 20.33 6.32 15.86
CA ILE A 74 20.85 5.02 16.28
C ILE A 74 22.35 5.22 16.62
N ASN A 75 22.68 5.31 17.91
CA ASN A 75 24.06 5.42 18.41
C ASN A 75 24.57 4.08 18.96
N GLY A 76 23.65 3.19 19.35
CA GLY A 76 23.94 1.90 19.97
C GLY A 76 24.11 0.78 18.96
N THR A 77 23.84 -0.44 19.39
CA THR A 77 24.02 -1.66 18.60
C THR A 77 22.69 -2.36 18.31
N VAL A 78 22.48 -2.72 17.05
CA VAL A 78 21.40 -3.58 16.59
C VAL A 78 22.02 -4.89 16.10
N ASN A 79 21.75 -6.00 16.79
CA ASN A 79 22.32 -7.32 16.45
C ASN A 79 21.55 -8.04 15.34
N GLY A 80 20.40 -7.54 14.92
CA GLY A 80 19.62 -7.95 13.76
C GLY A 80 19.57 -6.88 12.68
N ASP A 81 18.45 -6.84 11.94
CA ASP A 81 18.15 -5.87 10.91
C ASP A 81 17.69 -4.52 11.49
N LEU A 82 18.02 -3.44 10.80
CA LEU A 82 17.46 -2.11 11.06
C LEU A 82 16.47 -1.73 9.94
N TRP A 83 15.21 -1.49 10.30
CA TRP A 83 14.18 -0.89 9.45
C TRP A 83 13.79 0.46 10.03
N ALA A 84 14.26 1.56 9.44
CA ALA A 84 14.00 2.90 9.94
C ALA A 84 13.39 3.81 8.88
N ALA A 85 12.23 4.40 9.17
CA ALA A 85 11.56 5.32 8.27
C ALA A 85 11.18 6.62 8.99
N GLY A 86 11.73 7.77 8.53
CA GLY A 86 11.51 9.06 9.18
C GLY A 86 11.78 10.25 8.28
N GLN A 87 11.59 11.45 8.81
CA GLN A 87 12.04 12.65 8.10
C GLN A 87 13.58 12.70 8.08
N VAL A 88 14.21 12.37 9.20
CA VAL A 88 15.67 12.25 9.35
C VAL A 88 15.99 10.92 10.02
N VAL A 89 16.96 10.20 9.44
CA VAL A 89 17.53 8.99 10.02
C VAL A 89 19.03 9.16 10.13
N ILE A 90 19.56 9.07 11.35
CA ILE A 90 20.98 9.18 11.68
C ILE A 90 21.43 7.85 12.26
N LEU A 91 22.35 7.19 11.62
CA LEU A 91 23.03 5.98 12.08
C LEU A 91 24.47 6.34 12.44
N ASN A 92 24.79 6.31 13.72
CA ASN A 92 26.16 6.49 14.24
C ASN A 92 26.71 5.19 14.83
N GLY A 93 25.82 4.23 15.14
CA GLY A 93 26.16 2.98 15.81
C GLY A 93 26.38 1.82 14.84
N VAL A 94 26.17 0.61 15.33
CA VAL A 94 26.47 -0.64 14.64
C VAL A 94 25.17 -1.41 14.34
N VAL A 95 25.02 -1.85 13.10
CA VAL A 95 23.99 -2.81 12.66
C VAL A 95 24.72 -4.06 12.19
N MET A 96 24.46 -5.21 12.84
CA MET A 96 25.19 -6.45 12.60
C MET A 96 24.64 -7.25 11.40
N ASP A 97 23.51 -6.85 10.85
CA ASP A 97 22.93 -7.40 9.63
C ASP A 97 22.59 -6.25 8.67
N ASP A 98 21.46 -6.24 8.00
CA ASP A 98 21.10 -5.26 6.98
C ASP A 98 20.50 -3.99 7.59
N ALA A 99 20.78 -2.84 6.96
CA ALA A 99 20.15 -1.57 7.27
C ALA A 99 19.25 -1.10 6.10
N ARG A 100 17.96 -0.98 6.36
CA ARG A 100 16.94 -0.49 5.41
C ARG A 100 16.37 0.81 5.94
N ILE A 101 16.85 1.92 5.36
CA ILE A 101 16.53 3.26 5.85
C ILE A 101 15.81 4.09 4.79
N ALA A 102 14.78 4.82 5.21
CA ALA A 102 14.03 5.71 4.31
C ALA A 102 13.73 7.05 4.96
N GLY A 103 13.95 8.16 4.22
CA GLY A 103 13.67 9.49 4.76
C GLY A 103 14.07 10.63 3.85
N ALA A 104 13.79 11.86 4.30
CA ALA A 104 14.23 13.03 3.56
C ALA A 104 15.73 13.26 3.71
N GLY A 105 16.27 13.12 4.92
CA GLY A 105 17.70 13.19 5.21
C GLY A 105 18.19 11.89 5.85
N LEU A 106 19.19 11.25 5.25
CA LEU A 106 19.79 10.02 5.71
C LEU A 106 21.30 10.25 5.94
N LEU A 107 21.78 9.90 7.12
CA LEU A 107 23.18 10.10 7.51
C LEU A 107 23.73 8.82 8.16
N LEU A 108 24.83 8.30 7.62
CA LEU A 108 25.75 7.41 8.33
C LEU A 108 26.91 8.24 8.89
N GLY A 109 27.01 8.31 10.21
CA GLY A 109 28.10 9.03 10.90
C GLY A 109 29.45 8.35 10.78
N ASP A 110 30.49 8.99 11.29
CA ASP A 110 31.86 8.48 11.16
C ASP A 110 32.11 7.13 11.85
N ASP A 111 31.35 6.80 12.89
CA ASP A 111 31.44 5.51 13.60
C ASP A 111 30.43 4.48 13.13
N ALA A 112 29.61 4.80 12.12
CA ALA A 112 28.55 3.92 11.64
C ALA A 112 29.10 2.68 10.94
N GLN A 113 28.60 1.51 11.32
CA GLN A 113 28.94 0.24 10.72
C GLN A 113 27.67 -0.56 10.38
N VAL A 114 27.56 -0.99 9.15
CA VAL A 114 26.54 -1.93 8.69
C VAL A 114 27.27 -3.17 8.20
N ALA A 115 27.13 -4.29 8.87
CA ALA A 115 27.86 -5.50 8.49
C ALA A 115 27.28 -6.19 7.26
N GLY A 116 25.97 -6.03 7.02
CA GLY A 116 25.24 -6.49 5.85
C GLY A 116 25.12 -5.45 4.74
N ASP A 117 23.93 -5.44 4.10
CA ASP A 117 23.57 -4.52 3.02
C ASP A 117 23.01 -3.19 3.58
N LEU A 118 23.29 -2.09 2.88
CA LEU A 118 22.62 -0.81 3.08
C LEU A 118 21.61 -0.55 1.95
N LEU A 119 20.32 -0.54 2.28
CA LEU A 119 19.25 -0.10 1.40
C LEU A 119 18.77 1.29 1.84
N ALA A 120 19.02 2.33 1.05
CA ALA A 120 18.67 3.70 1.38
C ALA A 120 17.76 4.33 0.32
N ALA A 121 16.65 4.94 0.76
CA ALA A 121 15.71 5.63 -0.12
C ALA A 121 15.32 7.00 0.43
N GLY A 122 15.51 8.09 -0.36
CA GLY A 122 15.13 9.40 0.15
C GLY A 122 15.50 10.60 -0.71
N ALA A 123 15.53 11.76 -0.08
CA ALA A 123 15.93 12.97 -0.79
C ALA A 123 17.45 13.15 -0.80
N SER A 124 18.14 12.86 0.32
CA SER A 124 19.59 12.97 0.43
C SER A 124 20.15 11.86 1.33
N LEU A 125 21.19 11.18 0.85
CA LEU A 125 22.02 10.26 1.64
C LEU A 125 23.44 10.85 1.77
N GLU A 126 23.97 10.81 2.98
CA GLU A 126 25.38 11.08 3.25
C GLU A 126 25.97 9.94 4.09
N THR A 127 27.08 9.35 3.63
CA THR A 127 27.93 8.50 4.47
C THR A 127 29.22 9.25 4.76
N LYS A 128 29.64 9.28 6.05
CA LYS A 128 30.89 9.92 6.49
C LYS A 128 32.08 9.02 6.23
N ALA A 129 33.28 9.61 6.18
CA ALA A 129 34.53 8.93 5.81
C ALA A 129 34.90 7.74 6.74
N GLY A 130 34.45 7.74 7.98
CA GLY A 130 34.69 6.64 8.93
C GLY A 130 33.64 5.55 8.90
N SER A 131 32.53 5.73 8.17
CA SER A 131 31.47 4.72 8.08
C SER A 131 31.85 3.57 7.16
N THR A 132 31.34 2.38 7.47
CA THR A 132 31.59 1.17 6.66
C THR A 132 30.32 0.40 6.38
N VAL A 133 30.22 -0.18 5.17
CA VAL A 133 29.19 -1.12 4.76
C VAL A 133 29.87 -2.40 4.27
N GLY A 134 29.64 -3.51 4.95
CA GLY A 134 30.32 -4.79 4.71
C GLY A 134 29.89 -5.51 3.46
N ASN A 135 28.69 -5.23 2.93
CA ASN A 135 28.21 -5.82 1.68
C ASN A 135 27.89 -4.71 0.66
N ASP A 136 26.67 -4.74 0.13
CA ASP A 136 26.25 -3.90 -1.00
C ASP A 136 25.54 -2.63 -0.52
N VAL A 137 25.67 -1.55 -1.27
CA VAL A 137 24.89 -0.32 -1.10
C VAL A 137 23.90 -0.20 -2.26
N LEU A 138 22.61 -0.18 -1.94
CA LEU A 138 21.53 0.15 -2.87
C LEU A 138 20.93 1.50 -2.47
N VAL A 139 21.08 2.50 -3.32
CA VAL A 139 20.56 3.84 -3.02
C VAL A 139 19.66 4.37 -4.11
N GLY A 140 18.46 4.85 -3.70
CA GLY A 140 17.51 5.59 -4.53
C GLY A 140 17.23 6.96 -3.90
N ALA A 141 17.85 8.04 -4.40
CA ALA A 141 17.75 9.35 -3.75
C ALA A 141 17.80 10.52 -4.75
N GLY A 142 17.41 11.71 -4.28
CA GLY A 142 17.66 12.94 -5.04
C GLY A 142 19.16 13.21 -5.19
N GLN A 143 19.94 12.99 -4.12
CA GLN A 143 21.41 13.05 -4.15
C GLN A 143 22.03 12.07 -3.15
N ALA A 144 23.25 11.63 -3.41
CA ALA A 144 24.02 10.80 -2.49
C ALA A 144 25.49 11.21 -2.47
N LEU A 145 26.06 11.35 -1.28
CA LEU A 145 27.49 11.47 -1.02
C LEU A 145 27.96 10.23 -0.28
N LEU A 146 28.74 9.37 -0.93
CA LEU A 146 29.33 8.18 -0.34
C LEU A 146 30.81 8.46 -0.04
N ALA A 147 31.08 8.87 1.21
CA ALA A 147 32.46 9.12 1.65
C ALA A 147 33.00 7.99 2.55
N GLY A 148 32.13 7.11 3.06
CA GLY A 148 32.49 5.89 3.77
C GLY A 148 32.82 4.75 2.80
N ASP A 149 33.41 3.68 3.35
CA ASP A 149 33.89 2.54 2.57
C ASP A 149 32.75 1.52 2.38
N VAL A 150 32.71 0.90 1.20
CA VAL A 150 31.80 -0.18 0.84
C VAL A 150 32.62 -1.37 0.39
N GLU A 151 32.52 -2.50 1.09
CA GLU A 151 33.37 -3.66 0.77
C GLU A 151 33.01 -4.36 -0.53
N ARG A 152 31.78 -4.19 -1.02
CA ARG A 152 31.31 -4.85 -2.26
C ARG A 152 30.79 -3.85 -3.28
N ASP A 153 29.53 -3.99 -3.70
CA ASP A 153 28.98 -3.32 -4.85
C ASP A 153 28.16 -2.08 -4.47
N VAL A 154 28.14 -1.09 -5.35
CA VAL A 154 27.24 0.08 -5.24
C VAL A 154 26.29 0.11 -6.43
N LEU A 155 24.98 0.10 -6.14
CA LEU A 155 23.91 0.35 -7.11
C LEU A 155 23.18 1.65 -6.73
N ALA A 156 23.39 2.70 -7.52
CA ALA A 156 22.81 4.01 -7.28
C ALA A 156 21.87 4.45 -8.39
N GLY A 157 20.62 4.81 -8.02
CA GLY A 157 19.65 5.50 -8.86
C GLY A 157 19.37 6.89 -8.29
N VAL A 158 20.12 7.91 -8.68
CA VAL A 158 20.12 9.22 -8.02
C VAL A 158 20.24 10.39 -9.00
N GLY A 159 19.79 11.58 -8.61
CA GLY A 159 19.99 12.79 -9.43
C GLY A 159 21.43 13.29 -9.40
N ALA A 160 22.14 13.12 -8.27
CA ALA A 160 23.54 13.48 -8.10
C ALA A 160 24.24 12.45 -7.21
N LEU A 161 25.42 11.98 -7.63
CA LEU A 161 26.25 11.02 -6.90
C LEU A 161 27.69 11.52 -6.80
N GLU A 162 28.21 11.56 -5.60
CA GLU A 162 29.63 11.79 -5.35
C GLU A 162 30.21 10.63 -4.54
N LEU A 163 31.26 10.01 -5.07
CA LEU A 163 32.02 8.93 -4.45
C LEU A 163 33.35 9.48 -3.93
N ARG A 164 33.57 9.33 -2.61
CA ARG A 164 34.83 9.75 -1.93
C ARG A 164 35.53 8.63 -1.18
N GLY A 165 34.76 7.60 -0.78
CA GLY A 165 35.25 6.40 -0.09
C GLY A 165 35.68 5.31 -1.06
N ASP A 166 36.24 4.24 -0.53
CA ASP A 166 36.69 3.09 -1.30
C ASP A 166 35.55 2.10 -1.52
N ILE A 167 35.45 1.59 -2.77
CA ILE A 167 34.47 0.59 -3.18
C ILE A 167 35.23 -0.66 -3.59
N GLY A 168 35.00 -1.76 -2.87
CA GLY A 168 35.74 -2.99 -3.03
C GLY A 168 35.45 -3.76 -4.33
N ARG A 169 34.30 -3.52 -4.99
CA ARG A 169 33.91 -4.17 -6.23
C ARG A 169 33.33 -3.17 -7.24
N ASP A 170 32.15 -3.46 -7.78
CA ASP A 170 31.58 -2.74 -8.92
C ASP A 170 30.69 -1.58 -8.52
N VAL A 171 30.66 -0.54 -9.33
CA VAL A 171 29.72 0.58 -9.21
C VAL A 171 28.82 0.64 -10.43
N LYS A 172 27.50 0.65 -10.19
CA LYS A 172 26.48 0.93 -11.22
C LYS A 172 25.70 2.20 -10.83
N ALA A 173 25.97 3.30 -11.54
CA ALA A 173 25.41 4.61 -11.25
C ALA A 173 24.45 5.05 -12.37
N TYR A 174 23.16 5.06 -12.06
CA TYR A 174 22.13 5.67 -12.90
C TYR A 174 21.87 7.07 -12.39
N VAL A 175 22.49 8.07 -13.04
CA VAL A 175 22.38 9.48 -12.64
C VAL A 175 21.63 10.27 -13.70
N ASP A 176 20.83 11.25 -13.27
CA ASP A 176 20.15 12.17 -14.19
C ASP A 176 21.13 13.25 -14.64
N GLN A 177 21.93 12.91 -15.64
CA GLN A 177 22.99 13.78 -16.13
C GLN A 177 22.77 14.13 -17.60
N THR A 178 22.12 15.27 -17.79
CA THR A 178 22.07 15.96 -19.07
C THR A 178 23.08 17.13 -19.03
N GLN A 179 23.49 17.65 -20.19
CA GLN A 179 24.39 18.80 -20.26
C GLN A 179 23.81 20.05 -19.58
N GLU A 180 22.47 20.15 -19.49
CA GLU A 180 21.74 21.21 -18.78
C GLU A 180 21.80 21.02 -17.26
N THR A 181 21.65 19.78 -16.76
CA THR A 181 21.69 19.46 -15.32
C THR A 181 23.10 19.59 -14.75
N ALA A 182 24.17 19.30 -15.53
CA ALA A 182 25.56 19.47 -15.10
C ALA A 182 25.93 20.92 -14.77
N SER A 183 25.22 21.90 -15.32
CA SER A 183 25.42 23.32 -15.08
C SER A 183 24.40 23.95 -14.12
N GLY A 184 23.46 23.13 -13.60
CA GLY A 184 22.38 23.58 -12.73
C GLY A 184 22.79 23.73 -11.26
N PRO A 185 21.93 24.34 -10.42
CA PRO A 185 22.16 24.38 -8.99
C PRO A 185 22.06 22.98 -8.38
N SER A 186 22.84 22.73 -7.33
CA SER A 186 22.81 21.47 -6.61
C SER A 186 21.38 21.17 -6.07
N PRO A 187 20.91 19.92 -6.14
CA PRO A 187 19.58 19.53 -5.67
C PRO A 187 19.27 19.94 -4.22
N ASN A 188 20.28 20.04 -3.37
CA ASN A 188 20.11 20.37 -1.95
C ASN A 188 19.51 21.76 -1.70
N ILE A 189 19.65 22.72 -2.61
CA ILE A 189 19.14 24.09 -2.45
C ILE A 189 17.62 24.10 -2.22
N TYR A 190 16.91 23.20 -2.90
CA TYR A 190 15.44 23.09 -2.80
C TYR A 190 14.99 22.26 -1.58
N MET A 191 15.85 21.39 -1.06
CA MET A 191 15.52 20.45 0.01
C MET A 191 15.87 20.98 1.41
N GLN A 192 16.93 21.79 1.52
CA GLN A 192 17.50 22.26 2.79
C GLN A 192 16.49 22.94 3.74
N GLN A 193 15.49 23.65 3.19
CA GLN A 193 14.53 24.41 4.01
C GLN A 193 13.52 23.51 4.77
N SER A 194 13.37 22.27 4.37
CA SER A 194 12.33 21.37 4.88
C SER A 194 12.87 20.25 5.77
N ILE A 195 14.20 20.06 5.81
CA ILE A 195 14.84 18.93 6.49
C ILE A 195 15.62 19.48 7.71
N PRO A 196 15.38 18.99 8.94
CA PRO A 196 16.02 19.46 10.15
C PRO A 196 17.44 18.89 10.33
N MET A 197 18.22 18.85 9.25
CA MET A 197 19.66 18.51 9.25
C MET A 197 20.38 19.24 8.13
N THR A 198 21.71 19.39 8.25
CA THR A 198 22.52 19.94 7.17
C THR A 198 22.74 18.88 6.10
N LEU A 199 22.36 19.17 4.86
CA LEU A 199 22.56 18.27 3.73
C LEU A 199 23.92 18.55 3.06
N PRO A 200 24.58 17.51 2.50
CA PRO A 200 25.81 17.68 1.73
C PRO A 200 25.52 18.47 0.46
N SER A 201 26.52 19.15 -0.06
CA SER A 201 26.46 19.75 -1.40
C SER A 201 27.09 18.80 -2.39
N VAL A 202 26.25 18.10 -3.17
CA VAL A 202 26.67 17.13 -4.17
C VAL A 202 26.58 17.77 -5.55
N PRO A 203 27.65 17.77 -6.35
CA PRO A 203 27.59 18.23 -7.74
C PRO A 203 26.59 17.41 -8.56
N PRO A 204 25.83 18.03 -9.47
CA PRO A 204 24.93 17.28 -10.34
C PRO A 204 25.64 16.19 -11.17
N GLY A 205 25.02 15.04 -11.32
CA GLY A 205 25.55 13.92 -12.06
C GLY A 205 26.46 13.02 -11.25
N LEU A 206 27.45 12.39 -11.87
CA LEU A 206 28.42 11.50 -11.22
C LEU A 206 29.78 12.17 -11.08
N THR A 207 30.25 12.25 -9.84
CA THR A 207 31.62 12.69 -9.49
C THR A 207 32.34 11.59 -8.73
N VAL A 208 33.55 11.27 -9.12
CA VAL A 208 34.48 10.39 -8.39
C VAL A 208 35.62 11.26 -7.92
N ALA A 209 35.81 11.36 -6.60
CA ALA A 209 36.88 12.17 -6.02
C ALA A 209 38.25 11.52 -6.24
N GLU A 210 39.32 12.32 -6.14
CA GLU A 210 40.71 11.80 -6.23
C GLU A 210 41.07 10.83 -5.10
N SER A 211 40.35 10.93 -3.96
CA SER A 211 40.53 10.03 -2.82
C SER A 211 39.80 8.68 -2.98
N ALA A 212 38.83 8.60 -3.89
CA ALA A 212 38.03 7.40 -4.03
C ALA A 212 38.71 6.36 -4.92
N GLN A 213 38.60 5.09 -4.53
CA GLN A 213 39.08 3.97 -5.31
C GLN A 213 37.96 2.94 -5.54
N ILE A 214 37.65 2.66 -6.80
CA ILE A 214 36.73 1.60 -7.19
C ILE A 214 37.60 0.43 -7.68
N SER A 215 37.60 -0.69 -6.95
CA SER A 215 38.46 -1.82 -7.30
C SER A 215 37.96 -2.60 -8.53
N GLY A 216 36.67 -2.62 -8.76
CA GLY A 216 36.03 -3.29 -9.90
C GLY A 216 35.66 -2.36 -11.06
N ASP A 217 34.56 -2.67 -11.73
CA ASP A 217 34.08 -1.95 -12.90
C ASP A 217 33.18 -0.77 -12.51
N LEU A 218 33.26 0.32 -13.30
CA LEU A 218 32.33 1.45 -13.20
C LEU A 218 31.39 1.48 -14.42
N VAL A 219 30.12 1.21 -14.19
CA VAL A 219 29.06 1.38 -15.19
C VAL A 219 28.25 2.61 -14.84
N TYR A 220 28.20 3.61 -15.72
CA TYR A 220 27.43 4.83 -15.46
C TYR A 220 26.53 5.21 -16.62
N SER A 221 25.39 5.81 -16.31
CA SER A 221 24.43 6.34 -17.28
C SER A 221 24.68 7.83 -17.50
N SER A 222 25.01 8.24 -18.74
CA SER A 222 25.19 9.65 -19.11
C SER A 222 25.05 9.85 -20.61
N THR A 223 24.59 11.04 -21.03
CA THR A 223 24.51 11.44 -22.44
C THR A 223 25.87 11.83 -23.05
N TYR A 224 26.88 12.01 -22.22
CA TYR A 224 28.25 12.35 -22.63
C TYR A 224 29.28 11.59 -21.81
N ASP A 225 30.49 11.48 -22.33
CA ASP A 225 31.60 10.81 -21.62
C ASP A 225 32.09 11.66 -20.46
N LEU A 226 32.18 11.02 -19.27
CA LEU A 226 32.74 11.62 -18.07
C LEU A 226 34.24 11.29 -17.97
N THR A 227 34.99 12.21 -17.39
CA THR A 227 36.41 11.99 -17.08
C THR A 227 36.57 11.75 -15.60
N PHE A 228 37.26 10.68 -15.24
CA PHE A 228 37.57 10.33 -13.87
C PHE A 228 39.05 10.47 -13.55
N PRO A 229 39.44 10.66 -12.28
CA PRO A 229 40.84 10.71 -11.88
C PRO A 229 41.60 9.44 -12.33
N GLY A 230 42.83 9.60 -12.78
CA GLY A 230 43.61 8.45 -13.22
C GLY A 230 43.89 7.47 -12.09
N GLY A 231 43.54 6.21 -12.28
CA GLY A 231 43.66 5.17 -11.25
C GLY A 231 42.52 5.06 -10.26
N ALA A 232 41.50 5.94 -10.29
CA ALA A 232 40.35 5.85 -9.43
C ALA A 232 39.45 4.60 -9.72
N VAL A 233 39.54 4.02 -10.89
CA VAL A 233 38.82 2.81 -11.29
C VAL A 233 39.81 1.73 -11.69
N GLY A 234 39.81 0.61 -10.99
CA GLY A 234 40.70 -0.54 -11.24
C GLY A 234 40.25 -1.42 -12.39
N GLY A 235 38.96 -1.49 -12.67
CA GLY A 235 38.36 -2.25 -13.76
C GLY A 235 38.04 -1.42 -14.99
N GLN A 236 37.00 -1.83 -15.71
CA GLN A 236 36.53 -1.16 -16.92
C GLN A 236 35.54 -0.02 -16.60
N VAL A 237 35.69 1.10 -17.33
CA VAL A 237 34.70 2.19 -17.29
C VAL A 237 33.78 2.05 -18.49
N THR A 238 32.51 1.80 -18.25
CA THR A 238 31.49 1.62 -19.29
C THR A 238 30.41 2.68 -19.16
N ARG A 239 30.26 3.49 -20.22
CA ARG A 239 29.10 4.38 -20.31
C ARG A 239 27.92 3.65 -20.94
N VAL A 240 26.78 3.75 -20.28
CA VAL A 240 25.48 3.35 -20.84
C VAL A 240 24.76 4.62 -21.26
N GLU A 241 24.38 4.70 -22.52
CA GLU A 241 23.54 5.79 -22.95
C GLU A 241 22.19 5.68 -22.21
N PRO A 242 21.74 6.73 -21.47
CA PRO A 242 20.44 6.67 -20.84
C PRO A 242 19.47 6.34 -21.97
N GLU A 243 18.74 5.21 -21.86
CA GLU A 243 17.49 5.12 -22.58
C GLU A 243 16.69 6.33 -22.04
N ILE A 244 16.85 7.48 -22.71
CA ILE A 244 15.87 8.54 -22.62
C ILE A 244 14.62 7.75 -23.03
N SER A 245 13.86 7.29 -22.03
CA SER A 245 12.45 7.08 -22.27
C SER A 245 12.03 8.42 -22.82
N GLU A 246 12.09 8.59 -24.14
CA GLU A 246 11.39 9.63 -24.86
C GLU A 246 10.02 9.45 -24.31
N GLY A 247 9.72 10.36 -23.33
CA GLY A 247 8.75 10.11 -22.27
C GLY A 247 7.62 9.42 -22.96
N ARG A 248 7.45 8.11 -22.69
CA ARG A 248 6.74 7.13 -23.55
C ARG A 248 5.72 7.95 -24.26
N VAL A 249 6.00 8.37 -25.52
CA VAL A 249 4.96 9.02 -26.31
C VAL A 249 3.91 7.96 -26.24
N GLN A 250 2.95 8.15 -25.31
CA GLN A 250 1.85 7.22 -25.21
C GLN A 250 1.22 7.40 -26.56
N VAL A 251 1.73 6.59 -27.50
CA VAL A 251 1.17 6.53 -28.85
C VAL A 251 -0.29 6.24 -28.55
N ALA A 252 -1.07 7.30 -28.68
CA ALA A 252 -2.48 7.26 -28.29
C ALA A 252 -3.02 6.00 -28.96
N PRO A 253 -3.53 5.02 -28.20
CA PRO A 253 -3.82 3.70 -28.72
C PRO A 253 -4.67 3.86 -29.97
N THR A 254 -4.30 3.19 -31.04
CA THR A 254 -5.01 3.26 -32.32
C THR A 254 -6.49 2.93 -32.12
N PRO A 255 -7.39 3.42 -32.96
CA PRO A 255 -8.81 3.05 -32.88
C PRO A 255 -9.04 1.54 -32.81
N ALA A 256 -8.23 0.75 -33.51
CA ALA A 256 -8.28 -0.71 -33.47
C ALA A 256 -7.89 -1.26 -32.09
N GLN A 257 -6.82 -0.75 -31.49
CA GLN A 257 -6.40 -1.13 -30.12
C GLN A 257 -7.47 -0.76 -29.08
N ARG A 258 -8.03 0.47 -29.16
CA ARG A 258 -9.13 0.89 -28.26
C ARG A 258 -10.35 -0.02 -28.37
N THR A 259 -10.71 -0.39 -29.58
CA THR A 259 -11.83 -1.31 -29.82
C THR A 259 -11.53 -2.71 -29.29
N ALA A 260 -10.32 -3.23 -29.51
CA ALA A 260 -9.91 -4.54 -29.01
C ALA A 260 -9.91 -4.58 -27.46
N THR A 261 -9.37 -3.55 -26.81
CA THR A 261 -9.41 -3.43 -25.34
C THR A 261 -10.84 -3.35 -24.82
N TRP A 262 -11.69 -2.58 -25.49
CA TRP A 262 -13.11 -2.48 -25.13
C TRP A 262 -13.84 -3.84 -25.24
N VAL A 263 -13.60 -4.61 -26.33
CA VAL A 263 -14.18 -5.96 -26.50
C VAL A 263 -13.69 -6.89 -25.39
N TRP A 264 -12.38 -6.84 -25.08
CA TRP A 264 -11.81 -7.66 -24.01
C TRP A 264 -12.41 -7.34 -22.64
N ASP A 265 -12.56 -6.06 -22.31
CA ASP A 265 -13.16 -5.60 -21.05
C ASP A 265 -14.64 -5.97 -20.96
N LEU A 266 -15.37 -5.92 -22.08
CA LEU A 266 -16.75 -6.39 -22.14
C LEU A 266 -16.86 -7.89 -21.86
N LEU A 267 -16.04 -8.70 -22.55
CA LEU A 267 -16.01 -10.16 -22.34
C LEU A 267 -15.66 -10.51 -20.89
N ARG A 268 -14.61 -9.89 -20.36
CA ARG A 268 -14.19 -10.06 -18.96
C ARG A 268 -15.32 -9.70 -17.99
N THR A 269 -16.00 -8.59 -18.23
CA THR A 269 -17.12 -8.13 -17.40
C THR A 269 -18.29 -9.12 -17.43
N ILE A 270 -18.67 -9.61 -18.61
CA ILE A 270 -19.75 -10.60 -18.76
C ILE A 270 -19.39 -11.89 -18.03
N VAL A 271 -18.20 -12.44 -18.30
CA VAL A 271 -17.75 -13.69 -17.65
C VAL A 271 -17.73 -13.54 -16.14
N THR A 272 -17.15 -12.46 -15.63
CA THR A 272 -17.07 -12.21 -14.18
C THR A 272 -18.45 -12.10 -13.56
N LEU A 273 -19.35 -11.28 -14.13
CA LEU A 273 -20.70 -11.09 -13.58
C LEU A 273 -21.54 -12.36 -13.68
N VAL A 274 -21.40 -13.16 -14.74
CA VAL A 274 -22.11 -14.44 -14.89
C VAL A 274 -21.60 -15.45 -13.86
N LEU A 275 -20.29 -15.59 -13.68
CA LEU A 275 -19.72 -16.50 -12.69
C LEU A 275 -20.14 -16.11 -11.26
N PHE A 276 -20.02 -14.84 -10.88
CA PHE A 276 -20.50 -14.35 -9.58
C PHE A 276 -22.02 -14.52 -9.43
N GLY A 277 -22.78 -14.31 -10.49
CA GLY A 277 -24.22 -14.52 -10.50
C GLY A 277 -24.61 -15.98 -10.33
N LEU A 278 -23.90 -16.90 -10.98
CA LEU A 278 -24.09 -18.35 -10.80
C LEU A 278 -23.76 -18.77 -9.37
N LEU A 279 -22.64 -18.28 -8.83
CA LEU A 279 -22.24 -18.52 -7.44
C LEU A 279 -23.32 -18.01 -6.46
N LEU A 280 -23.78 -16.78 -6.64
CA LEU A 280 -24.82 -16.16 -5.80
C LEU A 280 -26.16 -16.92 -5.95
N GLY A 281 -26.55 -17.30 -7.17
CA GLY A 281 -27.73 -18.09 -7.42
C GLY A 281 -27.66 -19.51 -6.85
N TRP A 282 -26.44 -20.06 -6.72
CA TRP A 282 -26.22 -21.37 -6.08
C TRP A 282 -26.23 -21.26 -4.54
N LEU A 283 -25.48 -20.31 -3.97
CA LEU A 283 -25.36 -20.10 -2.52
C LEU A 283 -26.63 -19.52 -1.88
N ALA A 284 -27.26 -18.56 -2.55
CA ALA A 284 -28.38 -17.80 -1.99
C ALA A 284 -29.53 -17.59 -2.98
N PRO A 285 -30.17 -18.68 -3.46
CA PRO A 285 -31.23 -18.60 -4.49
C PRO A 285 -32.45 -17.82 -4.04
N VAL A 286 -32.86 -17.98 -2.79
CA VAL A 286 -33.99 -17.24 -2.21
C VAL A 286 -33.70 -15.73 -2.17
N PHE A 287 -32.51 -15.36 -1.76
CA PHE A 287 -32.07 -13.97 -1.75
C PHE A 287 -32.15 -13.33 -3.14
N LEU A 288 -31.56 -13.96 -4.15
CA LEU A 288 -31.55 -13.41 -5.52
C LEU A 288 -32.96 -13.26 -6.09
N ASN A 289 -33.84 -14.24 -5.86
CA ASN A 289 -35.23 -14.20 -6.35
C ASN A 289 -36.06 -13.11 -5.63
N VAL A 290 -35.92 -12.97 -4.33
CA VAL A 290 -36.64 -11.95 -3.55
C VAL A 290 -36.13 -10.55 -3.89
N ALA A 291 -34.81 -10.33 -3.91
CA ALA A 291 -34.21 -9.04 -4.21
C ALA A 291 -34.54 -8.57 -5.64
N SER A 292 -34.43 -9.45 -6.66
CA SER A 292 -34.81 -9.12 -8.03
C SER A 292 -36.31 -8.87 -8.18
N GLY A 293 -37.15 -9.57 -7.39
CA GLY A 293 -38.61 -9.34 -7.31
C GLY A 293 -38.97 -7.95 -6.76
N LYS A 294 -38.17 -7.41 -5.81
CA LYS A 294 -38.37 -6.07 -5.23
C LYS A 294 -38.23 -4.96 -6.26
N ILE A 295 -37.25 -5.06 -7.16
CA ILE A 295 -37.06 -4.09 -8.24
C ILE A 295 -38.32 -4.01 -9.11
N ARG A 296 -38.93 -5.15 -9.43
CA ARG A 296 -40.14 -5.20 -10.27
C ARG A 296 -41.39 -4.69 -9.56
N ALA A 297 -41.55 -5.03 -8.28
CA ALA A 297 -42.70 -4.62 -7.47
C ALA A 297 -42.64 -3.17 -7.00
N GLN A 298 -41.43 -2.65 -6.73
CA GLN A 298 -41.20 -1.35 -6.11
C GLN A 298 -40.05 -0.61 -6.82
N THR A 299 -40.18 -0.32 -8.13
CA THR A 299 -39.12 0.24 -8.95
C THR A 299 -38.63 1.59 -8.42
N TRP A 300 -39.53 2.57 -8.26
CA TRP A 300 -39.17 3.90 -7.74
C TRP A 300 -38.68 3.91 -6.29
N PRO A 301 -39.37 3.19 -5.36
CA PRO A 301 -38.81 3.03 -4.01
C PRO A 301 -37.41 2.40 -4.00
N SER A 302 -37.11 1.42 -4.87
CA SER A 302 -35.76 0.85 -4.95
C SER A 302 -34.71 1.88 -5.33
N LEU A 303 -35.02 2.81 -6.25
CA LEU A 303 -34.09 3.89 -6.60
C LEU A 303 -33.85 4.84 -5.41
N GLY A 304 -34.92 5.27 -4.74
CA GLY A 304 -34.83 6.19 -3.59
C GLY A 304 -34.06 5.59 -2.42
N TRP A 305 -34.39 4.36 -2.02
CA TRP A 305 -33.67 3.66 -0.96
C TRP A 305 -32.23 3.32 -1.33
N GLY A 306 -31.95 3.14 -2.62
CA GLY A 306 -30.60 2.96 -3.11
C GLY A 306 -29.73 4.22 -2.94
N ALA A 307 -30.29 5.40 -3.23
CA ALA A 307 -29.61 6.66 -2.99
C ALA A 307 -29.35 6.88 -1.49
N ILE A 308 -30.33 6.56 -0.65
CA ILE A 308 -30.15 6.62 0.82
C ILE A 308 -29.08 5.62 1.27
N ALA A 309 -29.08 4.39 0.79
CA ALA A 309 -28.09 3.39 1.15
C ALA A 309 -26.67 3.79 0.69
N TRP A 310 -26.56 4.42 -0.48
CA TRP A 310 -25.31 4.96 -0.99
C TRP A 310 -24.78 6.09 -0.10
N ALA A 311 -25.63 7.06 0.29
CA ALA A 311 -25.26 8.13 1.20
C ALA A 311 -24.94 7.62 2.61
N ALA A 312 -25.72 6.65 3.11
CA ALA A 312 -25.52 6.03 4.43
C ALA A 312 -24.16 5.31 4.53
N PHE A 313 -23.62 4.78 3.44
CA PHE A 313 -22.29 4.21 3.42
C PHE A 313 -21.22 5.26 3.79
N PHE A 314 -21.23 6.43 3.17
CA PHE A 314 -20.26 7.49 3.48
C PHE A 314 -20.43 8.03 4.89
N PHE A 315 -21.69 8.13 5.33
CA PHE A 315 -21.97 8.51 6.72
C PHE A 315 -21.44 7.48 7.72
N ALA A 316 -21.58 6.18 7.42
CA ALA A 316 -21.04 5.11 8.25
C ALA A 316 -19.50 5.13 8.30
N LEU A 317 -18.82 5.38 7.15
CA LEU A 317 -17.37 5.57 7.12
C LEU A 317 -16.94 6.72 8.04
N LEU A 318 -17.60 7.88 7.91
CA LEU A 318 -17.31 9.06 8.72
C LEU A 318 -17.53 8.76 10.22
N LEU A 319 -18.63 8.08 10.55
CA LEU A 319 -18.94 7.74 11.94
C LEU A 319 -17.88 6.81 12.54
N ILE A 320 -17.44 5.78 11.80
CA ILE A 320 -16.38 4.87 12.28
C ILE A 320 -15.08 5.65 12.53
N VAL A 321 -14.69 6.55 11.63
CA VAL A 321 -13.49 7.40 11.79
C VAL A 321 -13.63 8.29 13.03
N ILE A 322 -14.77 8.93 13.23
CA ILE A 322 -15.02 9.77 14.42
C ILE A 322 -14.92 8.94 15.70
N VAL A 323 -15.56 7.77 15.74
CA VAL A 323 -15.51 6.87 16.90
C VAL A 323 -14.09 6.38 17.17
N MET A 324 -13.33 6.06 16.12
CA MET A 324 -11.94 5.63 16.23
C MET A 324 -11.04 6.74 16.80
N ILE A 325 -11.16 7.96 16.28
CA ILE A 325 -10.38 9.11 16.77
C ILE A 325 -10.78 9.49 18.19
N ALA A 326 -12.08 9.66 18.45
CA ALA A 326 -12.58 10.03 19.77
C ALA A 326 -12.25 8.96 20.82
N GLY A 327 -12.44 7.69 20.49
CA GLY A 327 -12.08 6.57 21.36
C GLY A 327 -10.58 6.51 21.61
N GLY A 328 -9.77 6.66 20.56
CA GLY A 328 -8.31 6.71 20.68
C GLY A 328 -7.84 7.81 21.64
N ILE A 329 -8.35 9.03 21.48
CA ILE A 329 -8.00 10.17 22.33
C ILE A 329 -8.49 9.96 23.77
N ILE A 330 -9.77 9.61 23.98
CA ILE A 330 -10.35 9.47 25.32
C ILE A 330 -9.60 8.40 26.13
N PHE A 331 -9.41 7.22 25.57
CA PHE A 331 -8.73 6.11 26.26
C PHE A 331 -7.22 6.30 26.32
N GLY A 332 -6.61 7.02 25.39
CA GLY A 332 -5.21 7.45 25.46
C GLY A 332 -4.95 8.40 26.62
N VAL A 333 -5.77 9.46 26.77
CA VAL A 333 -5.68 10.43 27.89
C VAL A 333 -5.93 9.76 29.25
N LEU A 334 -6.79 8.74 29.29
CA LEU A 334 -7.07 7.96 30.51
C LEU A 334 -5.97 6.92 30.82
N THR A 335 -4.83 6.96 30.13
CA THR A 335 -3.70 6.01 30.29
C THR A 335 -4.08 4.52 30.07
N LEU A 336 -5.16 4.28 29.33
CA LEU A 336 -5.64 2.95 28.95
C LEU A 336 -5.21 2.59 27.51
N GLY A 337 -3.91 2.68 27.22
CA GLY A 337 -3.34 2.53 25.88
C GLY A 337 -3.74 1.22 25.16
N GLY A 338 -3.81 0.11 25.89
CA GLY A 338 -4.28 -1.16 25.31
C GLY A 338 -5.72 -1.11 24.78
N ILE A 339 -6.64 -0.39 25.45
CA ILE A 339 -8.03 -0.20 24.99
C ILE A 339 -8.05 0.75 23.79
N SER A 340 -7.27 1.82 23.83
CA SER A 340 -7.10 2.76 22.71
C SER A 340 -6.64 2.04 21.45
N GLY A 341 -5.57 1.23 21.54
CA GLY A 341 -5.07 0.42 20.43
C GLY A 341 -6.13 -0.55 19.88
N THR A 342 -6.86 -1.23 20.77
CA THR A 342 -7.93 -2.16 20.36
C THR A 342 -9.04 -1.46 19.58
N ILE A 343 -9.47 -0.26 20.01
CA ILE A 343 -10.49 0.54 19.32
C ILE A 343 -10.01 0.96 17.93
N ILE A 344 -8.76 1.39 17.81
CA ILE A 344 -8.16 1.76 16.52
C ILE A 344 -8.11 0.55 15.58
N TRP A 345 -7.63 -0.61 16.02
CA TRP A 345 -7.59 -1.83 15.23
C TRP A 345 -8.97 -2.31 14.80
N LEU A 346 -9.94 -2.33 15.71
CA LEU A 346 -11.32 -2.68 15.36
C LEU A 346 -11.93 -1.67 14.38
N GLY A 347 -11.60 -0.39 14.54
CA GLY A 347 -12.00 0.65 13.60
C GLY A 347 -11.45 0.42 12.19
N ILE A 348 -10.15 0.14 12.06
CA ILE A 348 -9.50 -0.16 10.78
C ILE A 348 -10.12 -1.40 10.13
N LEU A 349 -10.30 -2.49 10.87
CA LEU A 349 -10.95 -3.71 10.37
C LEU A 349 -12.39 -3.45 9.92
N SER A 350 -13.14 -2.64 10.68
CA SER A 350 -14.51 -2.27 10.34
C SER A 350 -14.58 -1.41 9.08
N LEU A 351 -13.66 -0.45 8.92
CA LEU A 351 -13.54 0.35 7.69
C LEU A 351 -13.22 -0.54 6.49
N PHE A 352 -12.24 -1.42 6.63
CA PHE A 352 -11.85 -2.35 5.56
C PHE A 352 -13.03 -3.25 5.17
N ALA A 353 -13.69 -3.88 6.14
CA ALA A 353 -14.84 -4.74 5.90
C ALA A 353 -16.01 -3.98 5.22
N LEU A 354 -16.31 -2.77 5.69
CA LEU A 354 -17.37 -1.93 5.13
C LEU A 354 -17.07 -1.54 3.68
N VAL A 355 -15.83 -1.14 3.38
CA VAL A 355 -15.39 -0.79 2.01
C VAL A 355 -15.46 -2.01 1.10
N VAL A 356 -14.92 -3.16 1.52
CA VAL A 356 -14.98 -4.40 0.73
C VAL A 356 -16.43 -4.81 0.43
N LEU A 357 -17.28 -4.81 1.45
CA LEU A 357 -18.71 -5.13 1.27
C LEU A 357 -19.41 -4.16 0.30
N PHE A 358 -19.11 -2.87 0.41
CA PHE A 358 -19.69 -1.86 -0.47
C PHE A 358 -19.21 -2.01 -1.92
N VAL A 359 -17.91 -2.27 -2.12
CA VAL A 359 -17.34 -2.54 -3.44
C VAL A 359 -17.98 -3.78 -4.05
N LEU A 360 -18.09 -4.88 -3.30
CA LEU A 360 -18.75 -6.10 -3.77
C LEU A 360 -20.24 -5.87 -4.10
N ALA A 361 -20.94 -5.12 -3.25
CA ALA A 361 -22.35 -4.79 -3.45
C ALA A 361 -22.57 -3.94 -4.71
N THR A 362 -21.74 -2.92 -4.94
CA THR A 362 -21.86 -1.99 -6.08
C THR A 362 -21.30 -2.57 -7.37
N ALA A 363 -20.14 -3.22 -7.33
CA ALA A 363 -19.48 -3.75 -8.50
C ALA A 363 -20.19 -4.98 -9.09
N TYR A 364 -20.71 -5.87 -8.23
CA TYR A 364 -21.22 -7.17 -8.63
C TYR A 364 -22.68 -7.39 -8.25
N VAL A 365 -23.01 -7.37 -6.95
CA VAL A 365 -24.33 -7.81 -6.46
C VAL A 365 -25.46 -6.97 -7.04
N SER A 366 -25.32 -5.65 -7.06
CA SER A 366 -26.32 -4.73 -7.63
C SER A 366 -26.60 -5.03 -9.10
N LYS A 367 -25.56 -5.25 -9.90
CA LYS A 367 -25.70 -5.57 -11.34
C LYS A 367 -26.34 -6.92 -11.57
N ILE A 368 -26.02 -7.92 -10.73
CA ILE A 368 -26.61 -9.25 -10.80
C ILE A 368 -28.11 -9.21 -10.45
N ILE A 369 -28.49 -8.47 -9.40
CA ILE A 369 -29.90 -8.34 -8.99
C ILE A 369 -30.72 -7.63 -10.07
N VAL A 370 -30.21 -6.50 -10.60
CA VAL A 370 -30.87 -5.73 -11.67
C VAL A 370 -30.92 -6.55 -12.95
N GLY A 371 -29.82 -7.24 -13.31
CA GLY A 371 -29.79 -8.14 -14.45
C GLY A 371 -30.81 -9.27 -14.33
N ALA A 372 -30.88 -9.93 -13.16
CA ALA A 372 -31.87 -10.97 -12.91
C ALA A 372 -33.33 -10.46 -13.04
N ALA A 373 -33.60 -9.25 -12.54
CA ALA A 373 -34.90 -8.61 -12.66
C ALA A 373 -35.25 -8.32 -14.14
N LEU A 374 -34.27 -7.76 -14.90
CA LEU A 374 -34.41 -7.45 -16.32
C LEU A 374 -34.61 -8.71 -17.15
N GLY A 375 -33.78 -9.73 -16.95
CA GLY A 375 -33.90 -10.99 -17.70
C GLY A 375 -35.21 -11.73 -17.42
N LYS A 376 -35.68 -11.72 -16.16
CA LYS A 376 -36.98 -12.27 -15.80
C LYS A 376 -38.14 -11.51 -16.46
N TRP A 377 -38.01 -10.18 -16.55
CA TRP A 377 -39.00 -9.34 -17.23
C TRP A 377 -39.07 -9.65 -18.74
N ILE A 378 -37.92 -9.78 -19.40
CA ILE A 378 -37.85 -10.11 -20.83
C ILE A 378 -38.41 -11.53 -21.09
N LEU A 379 -37.91 -12.53 -20.38
CA LEU A 379 -38.29 -13.92 -20.58
C LEU A 379 -39.76 -14.15 -20.22
N SER A 380 -40.34 -13.43 -19.29
CA SER A 380 -41.77 -13.54 -18.99
C SER A 380 -42.69 -13.15 -20.16
N ARG A 381 -42.15 -12.37 -21.13
CA ARG A 381 -42.89 -11.95 -22.34
C ARG A 381 -42.56 -12.78 -23.57
N THR A 382 -41.36 -13.38 -23.64
CA THR A 382 -40.85 -14.08 -24.81
C THR A 382 -40.89 -15.60 -24.64
N ASN A 383 -40.51 -16.11 -23.47
CA ASN A 383 -40.47 -17.54 -23.16
C ASN A 383 -40.75 -17.79 -21.67
N PRO A 384 -42.02 -17.97 -21.26
CA PRO A 384 -42.40 -18.14 -19.85
C PRO A 384 -41.75 -19.35 -19.17
N THR A 385 -41.44 -20.42 -19.90
CA THR A 385 -40.78 -21.61 -19.34
C THR A 385 -39.34 -21.30 -18.90
N LEU A 386 -38.59 -20.53 -19.69
CA LEU A 386 -37.25 -20.07 -19.32
C LEU A 386 -37.28 -19.00 -18.23
N ALA A 387 -38.35 -18.23 -18.10
CA ALA A 387 -38.51 -17.23 -17.05
C ALA A 387 -38.57 -17.84 -15.65
N THR A 388 -38.98 -19.08 -15.51
CA THR A 388 -39.05 -19.85 -14.25
C THR A 388 -37.74 -20.59 -13.95
N HIS A 389 -36.85 -20.71 -14.93
CA HIS A 389 -35.57 -21.40 -14.73
C HIS A 389 -34.69 -20.67 -13.74
N ARG A 390 -33.91 -21.42 -12.96
CA ARG A 390 -33.09 -20.88 -11.85
C ARG A 390 -32.04 -19.89 -12.29
N PHE A 391 -31.37 -20.11 -13.42
CA PHE A 391 -30.19 -19.35 -13.83
C PHE A 391 -30.39 -18.52 -15.11
N TRP A 392 -31.23 -18.98 -16.06
CA TRP A 392 -31.37 -18.33 -17.35
C TRP A 392 -31.80 -16.86 -17.30
N PRO A 393 -32.77 -16.46 -16.44
CA PRO A 393 -33.12 -15.05 -16.32
C PRO A 393 -31.93 -14.17 -15.91
N MET A 394 -31.14 -14.65 -14.97
CA MET A 394 -29.93 -13.91 -14.48
C MET A 394 -28.87 -13.84 -15.58
N ILE A 395 -28.52 -14.96 -16.24
CA ILE A 395 -27.50 -14.98 -17.30
C ILE A 395 -27.87 -14.02 -18.42
N LEU A 396 -29.09 -14.14 -18.96
CA LEU A 396 -29.56 -13.30 -20.05
C LEU A 396 -29.54 -11.81 -19.64
N GLY A 397 -30.12 -11.50 -18.50
CA GLY A 397 -30.28 -10.12 -18.08
C GLY A 397 -28.96 -9.43 -17.71
N VAL A 398 -28.03 -10.14 -17.07
CA VAL A 398 -26.68 -9.62 -16.75
C VAL A 398 -25.88 -9.39 -18.03
N THR A 399 -25.92 -10.34 -18.96
CA THR A 399 -25.23 -10.21 -20.25
C THR A 399 -25.77 -9.00 -21.04
N LEU A 400 -27.09 -8.88 -21.15
CA LEU A 400 -27.72 -7.77 -21.85
C LEU A 400 -27.38 -6.42 -21.19
N LEU A 401 -27.44 -6.35 -19.85
CA LEU A 401 -27.11 -5.16 -19.08
C LEU A 401 -25.65 -4.76 -19.29
N ALA A 402 -24.71 -5.72 -19.27
CA ALA A 402 -23.30 -5.46 -19.51
C ALA A 402 -23.06 -4.91 -20.92
N ILE A 403 -23.71 -5.50 -21.94
CA ILE A 403 -23.63 -5.04 -23.33
C ILE A 403 -24.17 -3.61 -23.46
N VAL A 404 -25.32 -3.31 -22.89
CA VAL A 404 -25.93 -1.97 -22.98
C VAL A 404 -25.03 -0.93 -22.33
N ILE A 405 -24.51 -1.20 -21.12
CA ILE A 405 -23.58 -0.26 -20.46
C ILE A 405 -22.29 -0.09 -21.27
N ALA A 406 -21.77 -1.18 -21.86
CA ALA A 406 -20.56 -1.13 -22.67
C ALA A 406 -20.77 -0.37 -23.97
N LEU A 407 -21.92 -0.46 -24.62
CA LEU A 407 -22.24 0.31 -25.83
C LEU A 407 -22.15 1.83 -25.59
N PHE A 408 -22.66 2.31 -24.46
CA PHE A 408 -22.50 3.73 -24.08
C PHE A 408 -21.06 4.12 -23.73
N ARG A 409 -20.20 3.14 -23.44
CA ARG A 409 -18.76 3.36 -23.18
C ARG A 409 -17.87 3.06 -24.39
N PHE A 410 -18.46 2.87 -25.55
CA PHE A 410 -17.71 2.60 -26.77
C PHE A 410 -16.72 3.73 -27.06
N PRO A 411 -15.41 3.45 -27.24
CA PRO A 411 -14.35 4.46 -27.21
C PRO A 411 -14.38 5.48 -28.36
N LEU A 412 -15.14 5.18 -29.42
CA LEU A 412 -15.29 6.07 -30.60
C LEU A 412 -16.53 6.98 -30.52
N LEU A 413 -17.37 6.83 -29.47
CA LEU A 413 -18.56 7.64 -29.27
C LEU A 413 -18.43 8.49 -28.01
N PRO A 414 -18.78 9.79 -28.03
CA PRO A 414 -18.71 10.67 -26.87
C PRO A 414 -19.89 10.44 -25.89
N LEU A 415 -20.26 9.17 -25.67
CA LEU A 415 -21.40 8.77 -24.84
C LEU A 415 -21.00 8.27 -23.45
N GLY A 416 -19.75 8.37 -23.07
CA GLY A 416 -19.21 7.82 -21.82
C GLY A 416 -19.95 8.29 -20.57
N PHE A 417 -20.39 9.55 -20.55
CA PHE A 417 -21.21 10.12 -19.47
C PHE A 417 -22.51 9.35 -19.27
N PHE A 418 -23.22 9.02 -20.36
CA PHE A 418 -24.47 8.24 -20.28
C PHE A 418 -24.22 6.82 -19.82
N GLY A 419 -23.10 6.21 -20.21
CA GLY A 419 -22.69 4.90 -19.71
C GLY A 419 -22.37 4.92 -18.21
N TRP A 420 -21.76 5.99 -17.72
CA TRP A 420 -21.54 6.21 -16.29
C TRP A 420 -22.88 6.39 -15.55
N LEU A 421 -23.76 7.26 -16.05
CA LEU A 421 -25.07 7.53 -15.45
C LEU A 421 -25.95 6.25 -15.39
N LEU A 422 -25.99 5.48 -16.47
CA LEU A 422 -26.70 4.22 -16.51
C LEU A 422 -26.14 3.21 -15.50
N ASN A 423 -24.82 3.06 -15.43
CA ASN A 423 -24.17 2.20 -14.46
C ASN A 423 -24.48 2.65 -13.02
N PHE A 424 -24.47 3.96 -12.76
CA PHE A 424 -24.81 4.51 -11.46
C PHE A 424 -26.28 4.24 -11.08
N ALA A 425 -27.19 4.44 -12.00
CA ALA A 425 -28.61 4.08 -11.80
C ALA A 425 -28.80 2.59 -11.47
N VAL A 426 -28.09 1.71 -12.19
CA VAL A 426 -28.11 0.27 -11.91
C VAL A 426 -27.62 -0.05 -10.50
N VAL A 427 -26.55 0.63 -10.06
CA VAL A 427 -26.04 0.48 -8.69
C VAL A 427 -27.09 0.92 -7.66
N LEU A 428 -27.74 2.06 -7.88
CA LEU A 428 -28.78 2.54 -6.97
C LEU A 428 -29.98 1.57 -6.90
N PHE A 429 -30.47 1.08 -8.03
CA PHE A 429 -31.55 0.09 -8.03
C PHE A 429 -31.17 -1.18 -7.27
N GLY A 430 -29.95 -1.67 -7.45
CA GLY A 430 -29.45 -2.85 -6.76
C GLY A 430 -29.29 -2.67 -5.25
N LEU A 431 -28.67 -1.54 -4.83
CA LEU A 431 -28.55 -1.20 -3.41
C LEU A 431 -29.91 -1.03 -2.73
N GLY A 432 -30.85 -0.38 -3.42
CA GLY A 432 -32.22 -0.24 -2.90
C GLY A 432 -32.95 -1.55 -2.76
N ALA A 433 -32.78 -2.47 -3.68
CA ALA A 433 -33.33 -3.81 -3.56
C ALA A 433 -32.75 -4.58 -2.37
N LEU A 434 -31.44 -4.41 -2.13
CA LEU A 434 -30.76 -4.95 -0.94
C LEU A 434 -31.32 -4.37 0.35
N TRP A 435 -31.49 -3.06 0.41
CA TRP A 435 -32.07 -2.36 1.55
C TRP A 435 -33.49 -2.81 1.87
N LEU A 436 -34.37 -2.86 0.85
CA LEU A 436 -35.75 -3.30 1.00
C LEU A 436 -35.85 -4.77 1.42
N TRP A 437 -34.95 -5.62 0.93
CA TRP A 437 -34.88 -7.01 1.35
C TRP A 437 -34.44 -7.13 2.82
N GLY A 438 -33.41 -6.39 3.25
CA GLY A 438 -32.93 -6.36 4.63
C GLY A 438 -33.98 -5.90 5.61
N ARG A 439 -34.68 -4.79 5.29
CA ARG A 439 -35.75 -4.23 6.12
C ARG A 439 -36.91 -5.21 6.38
N GLU A 440 -37.33 -5.97 5.38
CA GLU A 440 -38.39 -6.97 5.57
C GLU A 440 -37.99 -8.13 6.48
N ARG A 441 -36.73 -8.51 6.49
CA ARG A 441 -36.26 -9.55 7.40
C ARG A 441 -36.29 -9.11 8.85
N VAL A 442 -35.88 -7.87 9.11
CA VAL A 442 -35.89 -7.29 10.45
C VAL A 442 -37.34 -7.13 10.96
N SER A 443 -38.29 -6.71 10.08
CA SER A 443 -39.68 -6.52 10.47
C SER A 443 -40.47 -7.83 10.69
N LYS A 444 -39.98 -8.97 10.25
CA LYS A 444 -40.60 -10.30 10.40
C LYS A 444 -40.02 -11.13 11.55
N GLN A 445 -38.98 -10.64 12.26
CA GLN A 445 -38.58 -11.26 13.53
C GLN A 445 -39.62 -10.91 14.59
N PRO A 446 -40.29 -11.90 15.20
CA PRO A 446 -41.15 -11.62 16.37
C PRO A 446 -40.27 -11.00 17.45
N ALA A 447 -40.78 -9.92 18.07
CA ALA A 447 -40.21 -9.40 19.28
C ALA A 447 -40.20 -10.54 20.30
N GLY A 448 -39.02 -11.11 20.59
CA GLY A 448 -38.82 -12.13 21.58
C GLY A 448 -38.78 -11.53 22.98
#